data_b686d46ae126f645331fc72a8dcec5a7
#
_entry.id   b686d46ae126f645331fc72a8dcec5a7
#
_cell.length_a   1.000
_cell.length_b   1.000
_cell.length_c   1.000
_cell.angle_alpha   90.00
_cell.angle_beta   90.00
_cell.angle_gamma   90.00
#
_symmetry.space_group_name_H-M   'P 1'
#
loop_
_entity.id
_entity.type
_entity.pdbx_description
1 polymer ?
#
loop_
_entity_poly.entity_id
_entity_poly.type
_entity_poly.pdbx_seq_one_letter_code
_entity_poly.pdbx_strand_id
1 'polypeptide(L)'
;LDTPHSSVRAFAAVASGYWTAPGYRLVAWSLTGGMVLLGVVNVGIALWLNIWNRDFFNALDKKDTAQLMQLVWVLAAIVGSAGVAVAIQLHVKRRLQVNWRAWLSQVTIRRWLTAGRQYQLGMLAEEVDNPDGRIAEDIRVSTELAVEFAQSILQCVLQLFTFLSVLWILSGTMPIRIGGLEFDLPGYMVWCAVAYALIGSLLTYALGRGLIHAGNVRQSREADFRSGLTRAREHAEGIALMRGEVDERERLRGSLFDLRAAWNVQTRGQGNLSLLTSSLAYLAPIVPLIVALPRYLGGEIALGGLMQTAQAFSSVQWSLSWLIDNFPKFAEWRASTDRVVHLHLALTDLEEAAEAPDDARIVVHAATESDLLLMRELGVARPDGEMLVAEAEVTIRRPERVLIRGQSGSGKSTIMRAVAGVW
;
A
#
# COMPACT_ATOMS: atom_id res chain seq x y z
N LEU A 1 -5.11 9.16 -19.33
CA LEU A 1 -4.19 9.37 -18.17
C LEU A 1 -3.25 8.18 -17.99
N ASP A 2 -2.43 7.89 -19.03
CA ASP A 2 -1.67 6.63 -19.15
C ASP A 2 -0.20 6.71 -18.70
N THR A 3 0.18 7.63 -17.82
CA THR A 3 1.54 7.64 -17.28
C THR A 3 1.54 7.31 -15.81
N PRO A 4 2.38 6.34 -15.37
CA PRO A 4 2.45 5.89 -13.97
C PRO A 4 2.78 7.01 -12.96
N HIS A 5 3.27 8.16 -13.43
CA HIS A 5 3.59 9.33 -12.61
C HIS A 5 2.38 10.24 -12.30
N SER A 6 1.27 10.10 -13.05
CA SER A 6 0.09 10.96 -12.85
C SER A 6 -0.75 10.53 -11.65
N SER A 7 -0.96 9.23 -11.43
CA SER A 7 -1.81 8.71 -10.36
C SER A 7 -1.23 8.98 -8.96
N VAL A 8 0.07 8.77 -8.77
CA VAL A 8 0.72 9.03 -7.46
C VAL A 8 0.70 10.53 -7.13
N ARG A 9 0.91 11.40 -8.12
CA ARG A 9 0.81 12.86 -7.93
C ARG A 9 -0.63 13.28 -7.64
N ALA A 10 -1.60 12.73 -8.36
CA ALA A 10 -3.03 13.00 -8.12
C ALA A 10 -3.45 12.53 -6.72
N PHE A 11 -3.03 11.33 -6.30
CA PHE A 11 -3.26 10.87 -4.93
C PHE A 11 -2.60 11.78 -3.89
N ALA A 12 -1.36 12.20 -4.12
CA ALA A 12 -0.68 13.12 -3.20
C ALA A 12 -1.42 14.46 -3.10
N ALA A 13 -1.97 14.98 -4.19
CA ALA A 13 -2.77 16.22 -4.19
C ALA A 13 -4.04 16.05 -3.34
N VAL A 14 -4.81 14.97 -3.55
CA VAL A 14 -6.02 14.65 -2.78
C VAL A 14 -5.68 14.40 -1.30
N ALA A 15 -4.66 13.60 -1.06
CA ALA A 15 -4.30 13.12 0.27
C ALA A 15 -3.61 14.20 1.13
N SER A 16 -2.87 15.14 0.53
CA SER A 16 -2.18 16.22 1.24
C SER A 16 -3.13 17.19 1.95
N GLY A 17 -4.39 17.22 1.55
CA GLY A 17 -5.44 17.99 2.22
C GLY A 17 -5.54 17.72 3.71
N TYR A 18 -5.19 16.52 4.19
CA TYR A 18 -5.17 16.19 5.61
C TYR A 18 -4.21 17.07 6.42
N TRP A 19 -3.04 17.40 5.87
CA TRP A 19 -2.03 18.26 6.52
C TRP A 19 -2.32 19.75 6.41
N THR A 20 -3.28 20.14 5.56
CA THR A 20 -3.67 21.54 5.38
C THR A 20 -5.05 21.86 5.94
N ALA A 21 -5.90 20.83 6.15
CA ALA A 21 -7.28 20.99 6.61
C ALA A 21 -7.37 21.66 7.99
N PRO A 22 -8.23 22.70 8.15
CA PRO A 22 -8.49 23.31 9.45
C PRO A 22 -8.97 22.27 10.46
N GLY A 23 -8.37 22.28 11.66
CA GLY A 23 -8.70 21.32 12.74
C GLY A 23 -7.90 20.02 12.72
N TYR A 24 -7.33 19.61 11.60
CA TYR A 24 -6.49 18.39 11.51
C TYR A 24 -4.99 18.72 11.41
N ARG A 25 -4.64 19.88 10.91
CA ARG A 25 -3.27 20.32 10.60
C ARG A 25 -2.27 20.09 11.74
N LEU A 26 -2.60 20.53 12.96
CA LEU A 26 -1.68 20.39 14.11
C LEU A 26 -1.46 18.93 14.47
N VAL A 27 -2.51 18.12 14.50
CA VAL A 27 -2.44 16.69 14.80
C VAL A 27 -1.67 15.94 13.70
N ALA A 28 -1.93 16.26 12.43
CA ALA A 28 -1.23 15.66 11.30
C ALA A 28 0.28 15.90 11.38
N TRP A 29 0.71 17.15 11.54
CA TRP A 29 2.12 17.49 11.62
C TRP A 29 2.80 17.00 12.90
N SER A 30 2.12 17.01 14.06
CA SER A 30 2.67 16.46 15.31
C SER A 30 2.89 14.95 15.24
N LEU A 31 1.96 14.20 14.65
CA LEU A 31 2.12 12.76 14.46
C LEU A 31 3.20 12.44 13.42
N THR A 32 3.25 13.19 12.32
CA THR A 32 4.31 13.01 11.30
C THR A 32 5.68 13.37 11.87
N GLY A 33 5.81 14.48 12.57
CA GLY A 33 7.05 14.88 13.25
C GLY A 33 7.46 13.86 14.34
N GLY A 34 6.51 13.37 15.12
CA GLY A 34 6.74 12.30 16.10
C GLY A 34 7.23 11.01 15.45
N MET A 35 6.68 10.63 14.30
CA MET A 35 7.12 9.45 13.54
C MET A 35 8.57 9.60 13.04
N VAL A 36 8.93 10.78 12.52
CA VAL A 36 10.29 11.08 12.07
C VAL A 36 11.26 11.06 13.26
N LEU A 37 10.92 11.74 14.36
CA LEU A 37 11.75 11.76 15.57
C LEU A 37 12.00 10.36 16.11
N LEU A 38 10.96 9.54 16.22
CA LEU A 38 11.08 8.16 16.68
C LEU A 38 11.89 7.29 15.70
N GLY A 39 11.84 7.57 14.41
CA GLY A 39 12.72 6.95 13.41
C GLY A 39 14.19 7.23 13.71
N VAL A 40 14.53 8.50 13.97
CA VAL A 40 15.90 8.91 14.36
C VAL A 40 16.31 8.26 15.69
N VAL A 41 15.43 8.25 16.70
CA VAL A 41 15.69 7.60 18.00
C VAL A 41 15.98 6.11 17.82
N ASN A 42 15.19 5.39 17.01
CA ASN A 42 15.41 3.96 16.77
C ASN A 42 16.76 3.68 16.09
N VAL A 43 17.16 4.52 15.13
CA VAL A 43 18.49 4.38 14.50
C VAL A 43 19.61 4.70 15.51
N GLY A 44 19.41 5.71 16.37
CA GLY A 44 20.33 6.01 17.47
C GLY A 44 20.50 4.84 18.44
N ILE A 45 19.40 4.16 18.80
CA ILE A 45 19.42 2.95 19.64
C ILE A 45 20.15 1.79 18.94
N ALA A 46 19.91 1.61 17.63
CA ALA A 46 20.62 0.60 16.84
C ALA A 46 22.12 0.87 16.77
N LEU A 47 22.52 2.15 16.64
CA LEU A 47 23.93 2.55 16.69
C LEU A 47 24.52 2.33 18.10
N TRP A 48 23.77 2.65 19.16
CA TRP A 48 24.20 2.40 20.53
C TRP A 48 24.41 0.90 20.79
N LEU A 49 23.52 0.05 20.32
CA LEU A 49 23.68 -1.40 20.36
C LEU A 49 24.91 -1.88 19.59
N ASN A 50 25.21 -1.27 18.45
CA ASN A 50 26.40 -1.57 17.65
C ASN A 50 27.71 -1.20 18.38
N ILE A 51 27.74 -0.06 19.08
CA ILE A 51 28.87 0.36 19.92
C ILE A 51 28.99 -0.56 21.14
N TRP A 52 27.85 -0.86 21.80
CA TRP A 52 27.84 -1.80 22.92
C TRP A 52 28.39 -3.17 22.55
N ASN A 53 28.04 -3.66 21.36
CA ASN A 53 28.55 -4.96 20.84
C ASN A 53 30.09 -4.94 20.76
N ARG A 54 30.69 -3.86 20.23
CA ARG A 54 32.14 -3.69 20.20
C ARG A 54 32.75 -3.75 21.60
N ASP A 55 32.20 -2.97 22.52
CA ASP A 55 32.75 -2.82 23.88
C ASP A 55 32.60 -4.12 24.67
N PHE A 56 31.52 -4.84 24.48
CA PHE A 56 31.28 -6.16 25.09
C PHE A 56 32.31 -7.20 24.63
N PHE A 57 32.51 -7.33 23.32
CA PHE A 57 33.50 -8.31 22.81
C PHE A 57 34.93 -7.92 23.13
N ASN A 58 35.25 -6.65 23.22
CA ASN A 58 36.59 -6.19 23.69
C ASN A 58 36.80 -6.48 25.17
N ALA A 59 35.79 -6.30 26.02
CA ALA A 59 35.87 -6.67 27.45
C ALA A 59 35.95 -8.17 27.63
N LEU A 60 35.26 -8.95 26.78
CA LEU A 60 35.31 -10.41 26.80
C LEU A 60 36.74 -10.93 26.41
N ASP A 61 37.32 -10.36 25.38
CA ASP A 61 38.70 -10.70 24.92
C ASP A 61 39.75 -10.40 26.03
N LYS A 62 39.58 -9.27 26.73
CA LYS A 62 40.44 -8.88 27.87
C LYS A 62 40.09 -9.59 29.16
N LYS A 63 39.01 -10.38 29.22
CA LYS A 63 38.49 -11.07 30.40
C LYS A 63 38.21 -10.10 31.58
N ASP A 64 37.81 -8.85 31.26
CA ASP A 64 37.46 -7.84 32.27
C ASP A 64 36.04 -8.07 32.80
N THR A 65 35.96 -8.78 33.90
CA THR A 65 34.68 -9.15 34.55
C THR A 65 33.92 -7.92 35.07
N ALA A 66 34.62 -6.87 35.51
CA ALA A 66 33.99 -5.65 36.03
C ALA A 66 33.30 -4.89 34.90
N GLN A 67 33.98 -4.71 33.79
CA GLN A 67 33.43 -4.04 32.61
C GLN A 67 32.28 -4.87 32.01
N LEU A 68 32.40 -6.21 31.93
CA LEU A 68 31.32 -7.08 31.46
C LEU A 68 30.05 -6.93 32.26
N MET A 69 30.15 -6.88 33.63
CA MET A 69 28.97 -6.70 34.47
C MET A 69 28.30 -5.34 34.25
N GLN A 70 29.05 -4.27 34.05
CA GLN A 70 28.51 -2.95 33.69
C GLN A 70 27.79 -3.00 32.35
N LEU A 71 28.36 -3.64 31.32
CA LEU A 71 27.79 -3.74 30.00
C LEU A 71 26.49 -4.56 29.97
N VAL A 72 26.29 -5.51 30.90
CA VAL A 72 24.99 -6.21 31.05
C VAL A 72 23.87 -5.24 31.44
N TRP A 73 24.13 -4.29 32.37
CA TRP A 73 23.16 -3.28 32.72
C TRP A 73 22.89 -2.27 31.59
N VAL A 74 23.94 -1.92 30.85
CA VAL A 74 23.80 -1.07 29.65
C VAL A 74 22.94 -1.76 28.59
N LEU A 75 23.11 -3.09 28.40
CA LEU A 75 22.25 -3.86 27.49
C LEU A 75 20.78 -3.82 27.94
N ALA A 76 20.52 -3.99 29.23
CA ALA A 76 19.16 -3.92 29.77
C ALA A 76 18.52 -2.55 29.49
N ALA A 77 19.30 -1.46 29.62
CA ALA A 77 18.84 -0.10 29.28
C ALA A 77 18.57 0.06 27.78
N ILE A 78 19.44 -0.46 26.91
CA ILE A 78 19.28 -0.44 25.45
C ILE A 78 17.99 -1.17 25.05
N VAL A 79 17.82 -2.41 25.54
CA VAL A 79 16.64 -3.24 25.23
C VAL A 79 15.36 -2.60 25.75
N GLY A 80 15.38 -2.07 27.00
CA GLY A 80 14.24 -1.36 27.56
C GLY A 80 13.86 -0.11 26.75
N SER A 81 14.84 0.73 26.40
CA SER A 81 14.62 1.92 25.58
C SER A 81 14.12 1.58 24.18
N ALA A 82 14.66 0.52 23.57
CA ALA A 82 14.20 0.03 22.25
C ALA A 82 12.73 -0.42 22.30
N GLY A 83 12.37 -1.22 23.32
CA GLY A 83 10.99 -1.67 23.50
C GLY A 83 10.00 -0.51 23.64
N VAL A 84 10.35 0.48 24.48
CA VAL A 84 9.52 1.69 24.68
C VAL A 84 9.43 2.51 23.38
N ALA A 85 10.55 2.73 22.68
CA ALA A 85 10.57 3.50 21.44
C ALA A 85 9.71 2.82 20.35
N VAL A 86 9.82 1.51 20.17
CA VAL A 86 9.01 0.73 19.21
C VAL A 86 7.52 0.78 19.57
N ALA A 87 7.16 0.65 20.86
CA ALA A 87 5.77 0.74 21.31
C ALA A 87 5.17 2.12 21.03
N ILE A 88 5.89 3.19 21.35
CA ILE A 88 5.44 4.57 21.07
C ILE A 88 5.33 4.80 19.56
N GLN A 89 6.31 4.32 18.79
CA GLN A 89 6.31 4.44 17.32
C GLN A 89 5.09 3.74 16.70
N LEU A 90 4.74 2.55 17.18
CA LEU A 90 3.54 1.83 16.75
C LEU A 90 2.28 2.65 17.02
N HIS A 91 2.14 3.23 18.22
CA HIS A 91 1.00 4.06 18.57
C HIS A 91 0.89 5.32 17.70
N VAL A 92 1.99 6.04 17.49
CA VAL A 92 2.04 7.24 16.64
C VAL A 92 1.66 6.89 15.20
N LYS A 93 2.26 5.82 14.65
CA LYS A 93 1.95 5.31 13.32
C LYS A 93 0.47 4.98 13.16
N ARG A 94 -0.08 4.18 14.07
CA ARG A 94 -1.49 3.76 14.00
C ARG A 94 -2.46 4.95 14.15
N ARG A 95 -2.15 5.90 15.02
CA ARG A 95 -2.95 7.14 15.12
C ARG A 95 -2.91 7.95 13.83
N LEU A 96 -1.75 8.09 13.19
CA LEU A 96 -1.64 8.78 11.92
C LEU A 96 -2.46 8.08 10.83
N GLN A 97 -2.35 6.75 10.72
CA GLN A 97 -3.11 5.94 9.76
C GLN A 97 -4.62 6.09 9.94
N VAL A 98 -5.11 5.94 11.17
CA VAL A 98 -6.55 6.02 11.48
C VAL A 98 -7.11 7.43 11.23
N ASN A 99 -6.41 8.46 11.68
CA ASN A 99 -6.87 9.84 11.53
C ASN A 99 -6.88 10.27 10.06
N TRP A 100 -5.85 9.92 9.30
CA TRP A 100 -5.79 10.22 7.87
C TRP A 100 -6.87 9.47 7.08
N ARG A 101 -7.04 8.17 7.34
CA ARG A 101 -8.12 7.37 6.76
C ARG A 101 -9.49 7.98 7.06
N ALA A 102 -9.76 8.31 8.34
CA ALA A 102 -11.03 8.89 8.75
C ALA A 102 -11.32 10.21 8.03
N TRP A 103 -10.32 11.10 7.93
CA TRP A 103 -10.45 12.36 7.20
C TRP A 103 -10.74 12.14 5.71
N LEU A 104 -9.95 11.29 5.04
CA LEU A 104 -10.12 11.04 3.60
C LEU A 104 -11.46 10.37 3.30
N SER A 105 -11.86 9.39 4.14
CA SER A 105 -13.18 8.76 4.00
C SER A 105 -14.32 9.75 4.19
N GLN A 106 -14.25 10.64 5.19
CA GLN A 106 -15.27 11.66 5.42
C GLN A 106 -15.39 12.65 4.25
N VAL A 107 -14.26 13.09 3.70
CA VAL A 107 -14.24 13.97 2.52
C VAL A 107 -14.89 13.26 1.33
N THR A 108 -14.52 12.01 1.07
CA THR A 108 -15.04 11.24 -0.06
C THR A 108 -16.52 10.93 0.11
N ILE A 109 -16.97 10.50 1.30
CA ILE A 109 -18.38 10.23 1.59
C ILE A 109 -19.24 11.49 1.39
N ARG A 110 -18.76 12.64 1.88
CA ARG A 110 -19.46 13.91 1.71
C ARG A 110 -19.64 14.24 0.23
N ARG A 111 -18.58 14.15 -0.58
CA ARG A 111 -18.63 14.39 -2.03
C ARG A 111 -19.57 13.41 -2.73
N TRP A 112 -19.47 12.14 -2.38
CA TRP A 112 -20.25 11.07 -2.98
C TRP A 112 -21.76 11.18 -2.72
N LEU A 113 -22.17 11.54 -1.47
CA LEU A 113 -23.58 11.62 -1.08
C LEU A 113 -24.22 13.00 -1.34
N THR A 114 -23.49 13.97 -1.92
CA THR A 114 -24.03 15.30 -2.21
C THR A 114 -24.71 15.31 -3.58
N ALA A 115 -25.85 15.98 -3.68
CA ALA A 115 -26.57 16.28 -4.94
C ALA A 115 -26.90 15.04 -5.81
N GLY A 116 -27.15 13.88 -5.20
CA GLY A 116 -27.50 12.67 -5.96
C GLY A 116 -26.33 12.01 -6.71
N ARG A 117 -25.07 12.41 -6.48
CA ARG A 117 -23.88 11.89 -7.19
C ARG A 117 -23.70 10.38 -7.05
N GLN A 118 -24.11 9.78 -5.91
CA GLN A 118 -24.10 8.33 -5.73
C GLN A 118 -24.94 7.59 -6.78
N TYR A 119 -26.01 8.22 -7.26
CA TYR A 119 -26.84 7.68 -8.32
C TYR A 119 -26.24 7.96 -9.71
N GLN A 120 -25.73 9.19 -9.93
CA GLN A 120 -25.12 9.59 -11.19
C GLN A 120 -23.88 8.73 -11.52
N LEU A 121 -23.03 8.46 -10.52
CA LEU A 121 -21.91 7.52 -10.67
C LEU A 121 -22.36 6.12 -11.11
N GLY A 122 -23.48 5.63 -10.61
CA GLY A 122 -24.04 4.35 -11.01
C GLY A 122 -24.58 4.31 -12.44
N MET A 123 -24.84 5.47 -13.06
CA MET A 123 -25.23 5.58 -14.46
C MET A 123 -24.04 5.63 -15.41
N LEU A 124 -22.89 6.15 -14.96
CA LEU A 124 -21.62 6.19 -15.69
C LEU A 124 -20.90 4.83 -15.68
N ALA A 125 -21.64 3.74 -15.76
CA ALA A 125 -21.36 2.34 -15.40
C ALA A 125 -20.03 1.73 -15.91
N GLU A 126 -19.26 2.35 -16.78
CA GLU A 126 -18.01 1.80 -17.31
C GLU A 126 -16.75 2.26 -16.56
N GLU A 127 -16.77 3.37 -15.81
CA GLU A 127 -15.53 3.93 -15.24
C GLU A 127 -15.36 3.72 -13.72
N VAL A 128 -16.43 3.57 -12.94
CA VAL A 128 -16.36 3.48 -11.48
C VAL A 128 -17.16 2.31 -10.93
N ASP A 129 -16.55 1.12 -10.94
CA ASP A 129 -17.11 -0.06 -10.29
C ASP A 129 -16.92 0.00 -8.76
N ASN A 130 -17.95 -0.39 -8.00
CA ASN A 130 -17.94 -0.56 -6.54
C ASN A 130 -17.41 0.64 -5.72
N PRO A 131 -18.03 1.83 -5.77
CA PRO A 131 -17.57 3.01 -5.02
C PRO A 131 -17.56 2.80 -3.50
N ASP A 132 -18.44 1.96 -2.96
CA ASP A 132 -18.48 1.54 -1.56
C ASP A 132 -17.20 0.76 -1.16
N GLY A 133 -16.75 -0.18 -1.97
CA GLY A 133 -15.50 -0.91 -1.79
C GLY A 133 -14.28 0.02 -1.86
N ARG A 134 -14.29 0.99 -2.78
CA ARG A 134 -13.21 1.99 -2.89
C ARG A 134 -13.12 2.88 -1.65
N ILE A 135 -14.26 3.29 -1.08
CA ILE A 135 -14.30 4.09 0.15
C ILE A 135 -13.92 3.26 1.38
N ALA A 136 -14.42 2.03 1.48
CA ALA A 136 -14.21 1.19 2.65
C ALA A 136 -12.82 0.56 2.70
N GLU A 137 -12.34 0.01 1.56
CA GLU A 137 -11.14 -0.82 1.50
C GLU A 137 -9.96 -0.09 0.85
N ASP A 138 -10.12 0.51 -0.34
CA ASP A 138 -9.01 1.12 -1.06
C ASP A 138 -8.46 2.37 -0.36
N ILE A 139 -9.31 3.21 0.25
CA ILE A 139 -8.85 4.33 1.10
C ILE A 139 -8.07 3.79 2.29
N ARG A 140 -8.51 2.69 2.91
CA ARG A 140 -7.80 2.05 4.01
C ARG A 140 -6.41 1.59 3.58
N VAL A 141 -6.34 0.78 2.54
CA VAL A 141 -5.07 0.24 2.03
C VAL A 141 -4.12 1.36 1.59
N SER A 142 -4.63 2.36 0.85
CA SER A 142 -3.82 3.49 0.36
C SER A 142 -3.21 4.29 1.50
N THR A 143 -3.99 4.62 2.55
CA THR A 143 -3.50 5.42 3.67
C THR A 143 -2.61 4.62 4.63
N GLU A 144 -2.96 3.37 4.93
CA GLU A 144 -2.16 2.50 5.79
C GLU A 144 -0.78 2.20 5.20
N LEU A 145 -0.74 1.78 3.94
CA LEU A 145 0.52 1.45 3.26
C LEU A 145 1.36 2.70 2.96
N ALA A 146 0.75 3.86 2.65
CA ALA A 146 1.51 5.09 2.45
C ALA A 146 2.29 5.49 3.71
N VAL A 147 1.67 5.45 4.89
CA VAL A 147 2.34 5.72 6.18
C VAL A 147 3.39 4.66 6.48
N GLU A 148 3.09 3.37 6.20
CA GLU A 148 4.04 2.28 6.40
C GLU A 148 5.29 2.45 5.52
N PHE A 149 5.11 2.81 4.25
CA PHE A 149 6.23 3.09 3.34
C PHE A 149 7.01 4.34 3.74
N ALA A 150 6.34 5.44 4.07
CA ALA A 150 7.01 6.64 4.52
C ALA A 150 7.91 6.38 5.74
N GLN A 151 7.40 5.62 6.72
CA GLN A 151 8.16 5.22 7.90
C GLN A 151 9.32 4.30 7.55
N SER A 152 9.07 3.24 6.77
CA SER A 152 10.11 2.24 6.48
C SER A 152 11.18 2.76 5.53
N ILE A 153 10.84 3.62 4.56
CA ILE A 153 11.81 4.32 3.72
C ILE A 153 12.69 5.24 4.56
N LEU A 154 12.07 6.04 5.45
CA LEU A 154 12.82 6.90 6.37
C LEU A 154 13.80 6.08 7.22
N GLN A 155 13.31 4.99 7.81
CA GLN A 155 14.13 4.09 8.62
C GLN A 155 15.28 3.49 7.81
N CYS A 156 14.98 2.98 6.60
CA CYS A 156 15.94 2.40 5.67
C CYS A 156 17.03 3.41 5.30
N VAL A 157 16.66 4.63 4.92
CA VAL A 157 17.59 5.69 4.53
C VAL A 157 18.49 6.10 5.70
N LEU A 158 17.90 6.36 6.86
CA LEU A 158 18.66 6.74 8.06
C LEU A 158 19.62 5.62 8.49
N GLN A 159 19.16 4.37 8.48
CA GLN A 159 19.96 3.22 8.85
C GLN A 159 21.09 2.99 7.85
N LEU A 160 20.80 3.10 6.54
CA LEU A 160 21.79 2.98 5.49
C LEU A 160 22.92 3.99 5.66
N PHE A 161 22.59 5.30 5.80
CA PHE A 161 23.59 6.34 5.98
C PHE A 161 24.42 6.14 7.25
N THR A 162 23.76 5.80 8.37
CA THR A 162 24.45 5.60 9.65
C THR A 162 25.42 4.42 9.57
N PHE A 163 24.97 3.26 9.14
CA PHE A 163 25.83 2.06 9.14
C PHE A 163 26.83 2.01 7.97
N LEU A 164 26.52 2.70 6.86
CA LEU A 164 27.51 2.92 5.79
C LEU A 164 28.68 3.77 6.29
N SER A 165 28.39 4.81 7.06
CA SER A 165 29.44 5.64 7.69
C SER A 165 30.27 4.85 8.71
N VAL A 166 29.62 4.03 9.53
CA VAL A 166 30.31 3.12 10.48
C VAL A 166 31.22 2.14 9.73
N LEU A 167 30.71 1.49 8.69
CA LEU A 167 31.51 0.57 7.86
C LEU A 167 32.70 1.27 7.19
N TRP A 168 32.49 2.48 6.69
CA TRP A 168 33.54 3.25 6.04
C TRP A 168 34.69 3.54 7.00
N ILE A 169 34.37 3.98 8.22
CA ILE A 169 35.36 4.29 9.26
C ILE A 169 36.09 3.03 9.73
N LEU A 170 35.37 1.92 9.93
CA LEU A 170 35.93 0.67 10.45
C LEU A 170 36.74 -0.11 9.41
N SER A 171 36.43 0.02 8.13
CA SER A 171 37.06 -0.79 7.09
C SER A 171 38.52 -0.39 6.83
N GLY A 172 38.91 0.87 7.02
CA GLY A 172 40.26 1.34 6.67
C GLY A 172 40.58 1.14 5.18
N THR A 173 41.81 0.90 4.84
CA THR A 173 42.32 0.64 3.49
C THR A 173 42.75 -0.80 3.33
N MET A 174 42.46 -1.44 2.20
CA MET A 174 42.95 -2.78 1.86
C MET A 174 43.81 -2.69 0.59
N PRO A 175 45.10 -3.08 0.64
CA PRO A 175 45.92 -3.15 -0.56
C PRO A 175 45.45 -4.32 -1.44
N ILE A 176 44.99 -4.02 -2.63
CA ILE A 176 44.60 -5.03 -3.64
C ILE A 176 45.69 -5.09 -4.70
N ARG A 177 46.25 -6.29 -4.91
CA ARG A 177 47.23 -6.57 -5.97
C ARG A 177 46.53 -7.25 -7.15
N ILE A 178 46.34 -6.53 -8.23
CA ILE A 178 45.82 -7.08 -9.49
C ILE A 178 46.82 -6.82 -10.61
N GLY A 179 47.39 -7.88 -11.17
CA GLY A 179 48.27 -7.78 -12.34
C GLY A 179 49.53 -6.95 -12.13
N GLY A 180 50.08 -6.85 -10.90
CA GLY A 180 51.29 -6.07 -10.58
C GLY A 180 51.02 -4.60 -10.22
N LEU A 181 49.78 -4.13 -10.22
CA LEU A 181 49.41 -2.84 -9.71
C LEU A 181 48.87 -2.99 -8.29
N GLU A 182 49.37 -2.18 -7.36
CA GLU A 182 48.87 -2.08 -5.98
C GLU A 182 47.92 -0.90 -5.91
N PHE A 183 46.66 -1.17 -5.55
CA PHE A 183 45.66 -0.15 -5.29
C PHE A 183 45.20 -0.23 -3.83
N ASP A 184 45.29 0.84 -3.13
CA ASP A 184 44.67 0.97 -1.82
C ASP A 184 43.17 1.29 -1.97
N LEU A 185 42.32 0.30 -1.69
CA LEU A 185 40.85 0.48 -1.74
C LEU A 185 40.35 0.96 -0.37
N PRO A 186 40.00 2.29 -0.22
CA PRO A 186 39.42 2.76 1.02
C PRO A 186 37.97 2.28 1.15
N GLY A 187 37.56 1.98 2.37
CA GLY A 187 36.16 1.59 2.61
C GLY A 187 35.78 0.25 1.99
N TYR A 188 36.71 -0.70 1.80
CA TYR A 188 36.48 -1.95 1.06
C TYR A 188 35.29 -2.77 1.59
N MET A 189 34.94 -2.67 2.88
CA MET A 189 33.75 -3.33 3.45
C MET A 189 32.44 -2.76 2.89
N VAL A 190 32.40 -1.48 2.55
CA VAL A 190 31.24 -0.85 1.92
C VAL A 190 31.05 -1.43 0.51
N TRP A 191 32.12 -1.54 -0.25
CA TRP A 191 32.06 -2.14 -1.59
C TRP A 191 31.66 -3.62 -1.54
N CYS A 192 32.16 -4.35 -0.53
CA CYS A 192 31.75 -5.72 -0.27
C CYS A 192 30.25 -5.82 0.05
N ALA A 193 29.71 -4.92 0.88
CA ALA A 193 28.28 -4.90 1.22
C ALA A 193 27.41 -4.57 0.00
N VAL A 194 27.82 -3.60 -0.83
CA VAL A 194 27.12 -3.25 -2.06
C VAL A 194 27.14 -4.40 -3.06
N ALA A 195 28.31 -5.02 -3.27
CA ALA A 195 28.43 -6.18 -4.16
C ALA A 195 27.56 -7.35 -3.68
N TYR A 196 27.60 -7.64 -2.38
CA TYR A 196 26.78 -8.68 -1.77
C TYR A 196 25.27 -8.42 -1.96
N ALA A 197 24.82 -7.20 -1.71
CA ALA A 197 23.44 -6.81 -1.90
C ALA A 197 23.01 -6.87 -3.38
N LEU A 198 23.87 -6.43 -4.31
CA LEU A 198 23.60 -6.51 -5.75
C LEU A 198 23.49 -7.96 -6.23
N ILE A 199 24.42 -8.81 -5.85
CA ILE A 199 24.39 -10.25 -6.20
C ILE A 199 23.12 -10.90 -5.62
N GLY A 200 22.83 -10.65 -4.34
CA GLY A 200 21.62 -11.15 -3.69
C GLY A 200 20.35 -10.68 -4.37
N SER A 201 20.29 -9.40 -4.74
CA SER A 201 19.16 -8.79 -5.45
C SER A 201 18.96 -9.38 -6.84
N LEU A 202 20.01 -9.56 -7.61
CA LEU A 202 19.95 -10.15 -8.95
C LEU A 202 19.47 -11.61 -8.89
N LEU A 203 19.97 -12.40 -7.94
CA LEU A 203 19.57 -13.79 -7.75
C LEU A 203 18.10 -13.87 -7.30
N THR A 204 17.71 -13.02 -6.35
CA THR A 204 16.30 -12.92 -5.88
C THR A 204 15.36 -12.54 -7.01
N TYR A 205 15.73 -11.56 -7.85
CA TYR A 205 14.96 -11.17 -9.01
C TYR A 205 14.84 -12.29 -10.05
N ALA A 206 15.95 -12.96 -10.36
CA ALA A 206 15.97 -14.06 -11.34
C ALA A 206 15.05 -15.22 -10.95
N LEU A 207 15.01 -15.59 -9.66
CA LEU A 207 14.11 -16.62 -9.14
C LEU A 207 12.69 -16.11 -8.92
N GLY A 208 12.53 -14.86 -8.47
CA GLY A 208 11.25 -14.28 -8.08
C GLY A 208 10.32 -13.97 -9.24
N ARG A 209 10.84 -13.62 -10.43
CA ARG A 209 9.99 -13.27 -11.59
C ARG A 209 9.04 -14.39 -12.01
N GLY A 210 9.46 -15.67 -11.89
CA GLY A 210 8.61 -16.82 -12.16
C GLY A 210 7.46 -16.97 -11.14
N LEU A 211 7.69 -16.52 -9.93
CA LEU A 211 6.71 -16.58 -8.84
C LEU A 211 5.53 -15.61 -9.05
N ILE A 212 5.77 -14.46 -9.70
CA ILE A 212 4.71 -13.50 -10.06
C ILE A 212 3.70 -14.18 -10.99
N HIS A 213 4.19 -14.86 -12.03
CA HIS A 213 3.31 -15.60 -12.95
C HIS A 213 2.54 -16.71 -12.23
N ALA A 214 3.22 -17.53 -11.41
CA ALA A 214 2.57 -18.58 -10.62
C ALA A 214 1.52 -18.01 -9.66
N GLY A 215 1.77 -16.84 -9.05
CA GLY A 215 0.81 -16.12 -8.21
C GLY A 215 -0.44 -15.70 -8.96
N ASN A 216 -0.29 -15.14 -10.17
CA ASN A 216 -1.41 -14.73 -11.02
C ASN A 216 -2.26 -15.93 -11.44
N VAL A 217 -1.63 -17.04 -11.84
CA VAL A 217 -2.35 -18.27 -12.18
C VAL A 217 -3.13 -18.79 -10.98
N ARG A 218 -2.52 -18.84 -9.79
CA ARG A 218 -3.23 -19.24 -8.57
C ARG A 218 -4.44 -18.34 -8.29
N GLN A 219 -4.28 -17.02 -8.41
CA GLN A 219 -5.37 -16.06 -8.17
C GLN A 219 -6.51 -16.22 -9.16
N SER A 220 -6.21 -16.51 -10.43
CA SER A 220 -7.23 -16.84 -11.44
C SER A 220 -8.00 -18.12 -11.05
N ARG A 221 -7.30 -19.20 -10.66
CA ARG A 221 -7.96 -20.44 -10.22
C ARG A 221 -8.79 -20.28 -8.94
N GLU A 222 -8.36 -19.40 -8.03
CA GLU A 222 -9.13 -19.02 -6.84
C GLU A 222 -10.45 -18.30 -7.23
N ALA A 223 -10.38 -17.41 -8.20
CA ALA A 223 -11.55 -16.70 -8.73
C ALA A 223 -12.51 -17.67 -9.45
N ASP A 224 -11.99 -18.62 -10.26
CA ASP A 224 -12.78 -19.66 -10.93
C ASP A 224 -13.53 -20.53 -9.92
N PHE A 225 -12.84 -20.97 -8.86
CA PHE A 225 -13.46 -21.77 -7.80
C PHE A 225 -14.55 -21.00 -7.05
N ARG A 226 -14.27 -19.73 -6.68
CA ARG A 226 -15.25 -18.85 -6.02
C ARG A 226 -16.48 -18.62 -6.91
N SER A 227 -16.28 -18.37 -8.20
CA SER A 227 -17.35 -18.19 -9.18
C SER A 227 -18.22 -19.46 -9.29
N GLY A 228 -17.59 -20.64 -9.26
CA GLY A 228 -18.29 -21.92 -9.21
C GLY A 228 -19.20 -22.05 -7.98
N LEU A 229 -18.68 -21.72 -6.80
CA LEU A 229 -19.47 -21.74 -5.55
C LEU A 229 -20.62 -20.75 -5.57
N THR A 230 -20.38 -19.53 -6.08
CA THR A 230 -21.41 -18.48 -6.20
C THR A 230 -22.54 -18.96 -7.12
N ARG A 231 -22.21 -19.53 -8.28
CA ARG A 231 -23.18 -20.08 -9.22
C ARG A 231 -23.99 -21.24 -8.61
N ALA A 232 -23.33 -22.17 -7.89
CA ALA A 232 -24.02 -23.24 -7.20
C ALA A 232 -25.03 -22.72 -6.17
N ARG A 233 -24.70 -21.63 -5.47
CA ARG A 233 -25.61 -20.97 -4.53
C ARG A 233 -26.78 -20.28 -5.24
N GLU A 234 -26.51 -19.55 -6.32
CA GLU A 234 -27.52 -18.79 -7.08
C GLU A 234 -28.53 -19.71 -7.78
N HIS A 235 -28.07 -20.87 -8.25
CA HIS A 235 -28.90 -21.87 -8.93
C HIS A 235 -29.26 -23.05 -8.04
N ALA A 236 -29.20 -22.92 -6.72
CA ALA A 236 -29.44 -24.03 -5.77
C ALA A 236 -30.79 -24.74 -5.96
N GLU A 237 -31.87 -23.98 -6.22
CA GLU A 237 -33.19 -24.55 -6.48
C GLU A 237 -33.20 -25.39 -7.76
N GLY A 238 -32.63 -24.91 -8.86
CA GLY A 238 -32.53 -25.63 -10.12
C GLY A 238 -31.70 -26.91 -9.99
N ILE A 239 -30.59 -26.86 -9.28
CA ILE A 239 -29.71 -28.02 -9.00
C ILE A 239 -30.49 -29.07 -8.22
N ALA A 240 -31.23 -28.66 -7.18
CA ALA A 240 -32.02 -29.56 -6.36
C ALA A 240 -33.18 -30.19 -7.14
N LEU A 241 -33.92 -29.41 -7.95
CA LEU A 241 -35.03 -29.91 -8.77
C LEU A 241 -34.56 -30.91 -9.83
N MET A 242 -33.38 -30.70 -10.41
CA MET A 242 -32.78 -31.60 -11.40
C MET A 242 -31.98 -32.76 -10.78
N ARG A 243 -31.86 -32.81 -9.46
CA ARG A 243 -30.98 -33.74 -8.72
C ARG A 243 -29.53 -33.72 -9.21
N GLY A 244 -29.02 -32.52 -9.57
CA GLY A 244 -27.71 -32.30 -10.17
C GLY A 244 -26.57 -32.14 -9.17
N GLU A 245 -26.78 -32.44 -7.86
CA GLU A 245 -25.79 -32.22 -6.80
C GLU A 245 -24.49 -33.00 -7.02
N VAL A 246 -24.60 -34.19 -7.65
CA VAL A 246 -23.44 -35.04 -7.92
C VAL A 246 -22.55 -34.40 -8.98
N ASP A 247 -23.15 -33.92 -10.06
CA ASP A 247 -22.42 -33.30 -11.18
C ASP A 247 -21.78 -31.97 -10.75
N GLU A 248 -22.52 -31.14 -9.99
CA GLU A 248 -21.97 -29.85 -9.51
C GLU A 248 -20.85 -30.06 -8.48
N ARG A 249 -20.97 -31.08 -7.63
CA ARG A 249 -19.90 -31.48 -6.71
C ARG A 249 -18.63 -31.90 -7.45
N GLU A 250 -18.75 -32.72 -8.50
CA GLU A 250 -17.61 -33.21 -9.28
C GLU A 250 -16.93 -32.05 -10.04
N ARG A 251 -17.71 -31.12 -10.56
CA ARG A 251 -17.23 -29.92 -11.21
C ARG A 251 -16.46 -28.99 -10.23
N LEU A 252 -17.00 -28.74 -9.04
CA LEU A 252 -16.32 -27.96 -7.99
C LEU A 252 -15.06 -28.69 -7.51
N ARG A 253 -15.09 -30.04 -7.44
CA ARG A 253 -13.92 -30.82 -7.11
C ARG A 253 -12.82 -30.72 -8.17
N GLY A 254 -13.16 -30.67 -9.46
CA GLY A 254 -12.23 -30.39 -10.55
C GLY A 254 -11.57 -29.02 -10.41
N SER A 255 -12.37 -27.97 -10.17
CA SER A 255 -11.86 -26.62 -9.96
C SER A 255 -10.94 -26.54 -8.73
N LEU A 256 -11.26 -27.24 -7.65
CA LEU A 256 -10.43 -27.32 -6.46
C LEU A 256 -9.11 -28.07 -6.72
N PHE A 257 -9.14 -29.10 -7.55
CA PHE A 257 -7.94 -29.84 -7.96
C PHE A 257 -6.99 -28.93 -8.76
N ASP A 258 -7.52 -28.16 -9.72
CA ASP A 258 -6.74 -27.20 -10.51
C ASP A 258 -6.15 -26.11 -9.63
N LEU A 259 -6.92 -25.57 -8.68
CA LEU A 259 -6.44 -24.61 -7.68
C LEU A 259 -5.29 -25.20 -6.86
N ARG A 260 -5.43 -26.44 -6.38
CA ARG A 260 -4.38 -27.15 -5.63
C ARG A 260 -3.11 -27.32 -6.46
N ALA A 261 -3.23 -27.66 -7.75
CA ALA A 261 -2.09 -27.75 -8.65
C ALA A 261 -1.36 -26.41 -8.79
N ALA A 262 -2.09 -25.30 -8.98
CA ALA A 262 -1.53 -23.95 -9.03
C ALA A 262 -0.86 -23.55 -7.70
N TRP A 263 -1.45 -23.89 -6.56
CA TRP A 263 -0.84 -23.70 -5.23
C TRP A 263 0.50 -24.43 -5.10
N ASN A 264 0.57 -25.69 -5.53
CA ASN A 264 1.80 -26.48 -5.45
C ASN A 264 2.95 -25.87 -6.29
N VAL A 265 2.63 -25.33 -7.48
CA VAL A 265 3.61 -24.63 -8.31
C VAL A 265 4.14 -23.39 -7.62
N GLN A 266 3.24 -22.56 -7.08
CA GLN A 266 3.63 -21.36 -6.34
C GLN A 266 4.44 -21.69 -5.08
N THR A 267 4.03 -22.69 -4.30
CA THR A 267 4.73 -23.12 -3.08
C THR A 267 6.15 -23.59 -3.36
N ARG A 268 6.38 -24.32 -4.46
CA ARG A 268 7.74 -24.71 -4.88
C ARG A 268 8.58 -23.50 -5.24
N GLY A 269 8.02 -22.53 -5.99
CA GLY A 269 8.71 -21.29 -6.31
C GLY A 269 9.05 -20.47 -5.05
N GLN A 270 8.11 -20.35 -4.12
CA GLN A 270 8.34 -19.70 -2.83
C GLN A 270 9.40 -20.42 -1.99
N GLY A 271 9.38 -21.74 -1.96
CA GLY A 271 10.39 -22.54 -1.27
C GLY A 271 11.80 -22.30 -1.79
N ASN A 272 11.99 -22.30 -3.11
CA ASN A 272 13.27 -22.02 -3.75
C ASN A 272 13.75 -20.57 -3.45
N LEU A 273 12.84 -19.61 -3.54
CA LEU A 273 13.15 -18.21 -3.21
C LEU A 273 13.50 -18.05 -1.73
N SER A 274 12.75 -18.69 -0.83
CA SER A 274 13.00 -18.69 0.61
C SER A 274 14.34 -19.34 0.96
N LEU A 275 14.69 -20.44 0.30
CA LEU A 275 15.99 -21.08 0.47
C LEU A 275 17.14 -20.11 0.13
N LEU A 276 17.05 -19.42 -1.01
CA LEU A 276 18.07 -18.44 -1.41
C LEU A 276 18.14 -17.27 -0.42
N THR A 277 17.00 -16.63 -0.13
CA THR A 277 16.97 -15.43 0.74
C THR A 277 17.42 -15.74 2.16
N SER A 278 17.01 -16.90 2.70
CA SER A 278 17.47 -17.35 4.02
C SER A 278 18.98 -17.66 4.02
N SER A 279 19.50 -18.30 2.97
CA SER A 279 20.94 -18.56 2.84
C SER A 279 21.73 -17.26 2.81
N LEU A 280 21.28 -16.28 2.04
CA LEU A 280 21.89 -14.95 2.02
C LEU A 280 21.79 -14.26 3.40
N ALA A 281 20.65 -14.34 4.07
CA ALA A 281 20.51 -13.75 5.41
C ALA A 281 21.47 -14.37 6.45
N TYR A 282 21.67 -15.68 6.42
CA TYR A 282 22.64 -16.36 7.30
C TYR A 282 24.10 -16.06 6.94
N LEU A 283 24.42 -15.85 5.65
CA LEU A 283 25.77 -15.50 5.21
C LEU A 283 26.12 -14.03 5.50
N ALA A 284 25.12 -13.14 5.57
CA ALA A 284 25.36 -11.72 5.75
C ALA A 284 26.25 -11.34 6.95
N PRO A 285 26.11 -11.91 8.16
CA PRO A 285 27.03 -11.63 9.26
C PRO A 285 28.39 -12.36 9.11
N ILE A 286 28.47 -13.44 8.34
CA ILE A 286 29.66 -14.27 8.21
C ILE A 286 30.64 -13.68 7.18
N VAL A 287 30.13 -13.16 6.07
CA VAL A 287 30.96 -12.57 5.00
C VAL A 287 31.92 -11.49 5.52
N PRO A 288 31.48 -10.47 6.27
CA PRO A 288 32.37 -9.45 6.80
C PRO A 288 33.39 -10.02 7.81
N LEU A 289 33.04 -11.06 8.55
CA LEU A 289 33.99 -11.74 9.45
C LEU A 289 35.13 -12.35 8.66
N ILE A 290 34.85 -13.08 7.59
CA ILE A 290 35.87 -13.71 6.72
C ILE A 290 36.73 -12.64 6.05
N VAL A 291 36.12 -11.58 5.55
CA VAL A 291 36.84 -10.50 4.83
C VAL A 291 37.68 -9.65 5.77
N ALA A 292 37.28 -9.45 7.03
CA ALA A 292 38.03 -8.71 8.04
C ALA A 292 39.06 -9.61 8.82
N LEU A 293 38.96 -10.92 8.68
CA LEU A 293 39.79 -11.87 9.44
C LEU A 293 41.29 -11.61 9.30
N PRO A 294 41.87 -11.30 8.11
CA PRO A 294 43.32 -11.03 7.99
C PRO A 294 43.75 -9.84 8.86
N ARG A 295 42.94 -8.77 8.96
CA ARG A 295 43.26 -7.62 9.77
C ARG A 295 43.14 -7.90 11.28
N TYR A 296 42.19 -8.75 11.67
CA TYR A 296 42.09 -9.23 13.05
C TYR A 296 43.30 -10.07 13.44
N LEU A 297 43.70 -11.02 12.60
CA LEU A 297 44.89 -11.89 12.84
C LEU A 297 46.20 -11.07 12.80
N GLY A 298 46.24 -10.00 12.00
CA GLY A 298 47.34 -9.04 11.97
C GLY A 298 47.40 -8.09 13.18
N GLY A 299 46.40 -8.12 14.06
CA GLY A 299 46.36 -7.28 15.24
C GLY A 299 45.90 -5.80 14.96
N GLU A 300 45.48 -5.49 13.72
CA GLU A 300 45.03 -4.14 13.35
C GLU A 300 43.68 -3.78 13.95
N ILE A 301 42.81 -4.78 14.15
CA ILE A 301 41.50 -4.60 14.77
C ILE A 301 41.31 -5.58 15.91
N ALA A 302 40.64 -5.13 16.99
CA ALA A 302 40.28 -5.98 18.11
C ALA A 302 39.03 -6.82 17.79
N LEU A 303 38.73 -7.86 18.60
CA LEU A 303 37.55 -8.72 18.45
C LEU A 303 36.26 -7.95 18.40
N GLY A 304 36.09 -6.93 19.25
CA GLY A 304 34.90 -6.08 19.25
C GLY A 304 34.77 -5.27 17.94
N GLY A 305 35.83 -4.77 17.35
CA GLY A 305 35.83 -4.13 16.04
C GLY A 305 35.39 -5.07 14.92
N LEU A 306 35.84 -6.32 14.96
CA LEU A 306 35.39 -7.36 14.02
C LEU A 306 33.86 -7.60 14.13
N MET A 307 33.35 -7.78 15.34
CA MET A 307 31.92 -8.01 15.60
C MET A 307 31.06 -6.79 15.25
N GLN A 308 31.56 -5.58 15.56
CA GLN A 308 30.92 -4.32 15.18
C GLN A 308 30.79 -4.20 13.66
N THR A 309 31.82 -4.54 12.92
CA THR A 309 31.82 -4.55 11.45
C THR A 309 30.78 -5.53 10.89
N ALA A 310 30.71 -6.74 11.44
CA ALA A 310 29.74 -7.76 11.02
C ALA A 310 28.29 -7.28 11.21
N GLN A 311 27.99 -6.66 12.34
CA GLN A 311 26.67 -6.12 12.63
C GLN A 311 26.33 -4.93 11.71
N ALA A 312 27.26 -3.99 11.51
CA ALA A 312 27.08 -2.87 10.62
C ALA A 312 26.83 -3.31 9.17
N PHE A 313 27.57 -4.32 8.70
CA PHE A 313 27.37 -4.93 7.38
C PHE A 313 25.95 -5.50 7.22
N SER A 314 25.49 -6.27 8.20
CA SER A 314 24.13 -6.83 8.19
C SER A 314 23.06 -5.73 8.15
N SER A 315 23.27 -4.62 8.86
CA SER A 315 22.35 -3.47 8.84
C SER A 315 22.31 -2.78 7.47
N VAL A 316 23.46 -2.63 6.80
CA VAL A 316 23.53 -2.09 5.44
C VAL A 316 22.85 -3.04 4.45
N GLN A 317 23.13 -4.33 4.52
CA GLN A 317 22.53 -5.35 3.65
C GLN A 317 21.00 -5.35 3.79
N TRP A 318 20.48 -5.34 5.02
CA TRP A 318 19.05 -5.27 5.28
C TRP A 318 18.42 -4.03 4.63
N SER A 319 19.06 -2.86 4.77
CA SER A 319 18.59 -1.61 4.16
C SER A 319 18.57 -1.67 2.64
N LEU A 320 19.58 -2.29 2.02
CA LEU A 320 19.66 -2.44 0.56
C LEU A 320 18.63 -3.45 0.01
N SER A 321 18.28 -4.48 0.78
CA SER A 321 17.28 -5.48 0.39
C SER A 321 15.84 -5.02 0.57
N TRP A 322 15.60 -3.96 1.33
CA TRP A 322 14.27 -3.50 1.73
C TRP A 322 13.30 -3.29 0.54
N LEU A 323 13.78 -2.71 -0.56
CA LEU A 323 12.95 -2.41 -1.73
C LEU A 323 12.39 -3.68 -2.37
N ILE A 324 13.20 -4.73 -2.45
CA ILE A 324 12.81 -6.02 -3.04
C ILE A 324 11.78 -6.72 -2.16
N ASP A 325 12.01 -6.72 -0.85
CA ASP A 325 11.15 -7.39 0.12
C ASP A 325 9.75 -6.73 0.20
N ASN A 326 9.66 -5.43 -0.08
CA ASN A 326 8.42 -4.67 -0.01
C ASN A 326 7.74 -4.44 -1.38
N PHE A 327 8.30 -4.95 -2.47
CA PHE A 327 7.75 -4.76 -3.82
C PHE A 327 6.28 -5.24 -3.97
N PRO A 328 5.86 -6.40 -3.42
CA PRO A 328 4.46 -6.84 -3.51
C PRO A 328 3.48 -5.86 -2.85
N LYS A 329 3.83 -5.35 -1.67
CA LYS A 329 3.03 -4.34 -0.97
C LYS A 329 2.96 -3.02 -1.74
N PHE A 330 4.04 -2.65 -2.42
CA PHE A 330 4.07 -1.45 -3.27
C PHE A 330 3.10 -1.59 -4.46
N ALA A 331 3.04 -2.76 -5.09
CA ALA A 331 2.09 -3.03 -6.17
C ALA A 331 0.63 -2.97 -5.67
N GLU A 332 0.34 -3.53 -4.49
CA GLU A 332 -0.97 -3.44 -3.84
C GLU A 332 -1.36 -2.00 -3.52
N TRP A 333 -0.45 -1.24 -2.89
CA TRP A 333 -0.65 0.18 -2.59
C TRP A 333 -0.97 0.98 -3.84
N ARG A 334 -0.21 0.78 -4.90
CA ARG A 334 -0.41 1.47 -6.17
C ARG A 334 -1.78 1.17 -6.76
N ALA A 335 -2.17 -0.11 -6.83
CA ALA A 335 -3.47 -0.50 -7.37
C ALA A 335 -4.64 0.12 -6.59
N SER A 336 -4.58 0.12 -5.25
CA SER A 336 -5.61 0.77 -4.42
C SER A 336 -5.60 2.29 -4.56
N THR A 337 -4.42 2.90 -4.68
CA THR A 337 -4.26 4.34 -4.91
C THR A 337 -4.86 4.75 -6.24
N ASP A 338 -4.60 4.00 -7.32
CA ASP A 338 -5.16 4.27 -8.65
C ASP A 338 -6.70 4.25 -8.59
N ARG A 339 -7.31 3.26 -7.92
CA ARG A 339 -8.78 3.18 -7.76
C ARG A 339 -9.37 4.36 -6.96
N VAL A 340 -8.68 4.80 -5.89
CA VAL A 340 -9.11 5.98 -5.12
C VAL A 340 -9.04 7.25 -5.98
N VAL A 341 -7.98 7.41 -6.76
CA VAL A 341 -7.82 8.55 -7.68
C VAL A 341 -8.91 8.56 -8.74
N HIS A 342 -9.20 7.41 -9.37
CA HIS A 342 -10.28 7.30 -10.34
C HIS A 342 -11.65 7.68 -9.76
N LEU A 343 -11.96 7.26 -8.52
CA LEU A 343 -13.18 7.69 -7.84
C LEU A 343 -13.21 9.21 -7.63
N HIS A 344 -12.09 9.80 -7.19
CA HIS A 344 -12.00 11.24 -6.97
C HIS A 344 -12.12 12.05 -8.26
N LEU A 345 -11.52 11.59 -9.37
CA LEU A 345 -11.65 12.22 -10.68
C LEU A 345 -13.09 12.18 -11.18
N ALA A 346 -13.74 11.01 -11.14
CA ALA A 346 -15.13 10.87 -11.54
C ALA A 346 -16.08 11.78 -10.70
N LEU A 347 -15.81 11.94 -9.40
CA LEU A 347 -16.54 12.89 -8.57
C LEU A 347 -16.25 14.35 -8.95
N THR A 348 -15.04 14.69 -9.38
CA THR A 348 -14.67 16.03 -9.84
C THR A 348 -15.33 16.33 -11.17
N ASP A 349 -15.32 15.39 -12.13
CA ASP A 349 -15.98 15.55 -13.41
C ASP A 349 -17.50 15.79 -13.25
N LEU A 350 -18.16 15.09 -12.29
CA LEU A 350 -19.56 15.35 -11.95
C LEU A 350 -19.77 16.72 -11.27
N GLU A 351 -18.82 17.20 -10.49
CA GLU A 351 -18.86 18.53 -9.86
C GLU A 351 -18.71 19.63 -10.92
N GLU A 352 -17.74 19.51 -11.81
CA GLU A 352 -17.52 20.45 -12.92
C GLU A 352 -18.68 20.42 -13.90
N ALA A 353 -19.17 19.23 -14.26
CA ALA A 353 -20.38 19.10 -15.05
C ALA A 353 -21.58 19.74 -14.37
N ALA A 354 -21.68 19.73 -13.04
CA ALA A 354 -22.75 20.41 -12.29
C ALA A 354 -22.63 21.94 -12.25
N GLU A 355 -21.47 22.51 -12.44
CA GLU A 355 -21.20 23.97 -12.43
C GLU A 355 -21.17 24.59 -13.83
N ALA A 356 -21.01 23.78 -14.89
CA ALA A 356 -20.95 24.27 -16.26
C ALA A 356 -22.30 24.93 -16.68
N PRO A 357 -22.31 26.08 -17.34
CA PRO A 357 -23.52 26.67 -17.90
C PRO A 357 -23.96 25.82 -19.09
N ASP A 358 -24.98 25.00 -18.90
CA ASP A 358 -25.56 24.17 -19.94
C ASP A 358 -27.04 24.51 -20.10
N ASP A 359 -27.45 24.99 -21.28
CA ASP A 359 -28.84 25.27 -21.63
C ASP A 359 -29.72 24.01 -21.64
N ALA A 360 -29.10 22.82 -21.60
CA ALA A 360 -29.78 21.52 -21.59
C ALA A 360 -30.04 20.97 -20.18
N ARG A 361 -29.83 21.73 -19.11
CA ARG A 361 -30.06 21.26 -17.72
C ARG A 361 -31.50 21.46 -17.24
N ILE A 362 -31.93 20.47 -16.44
CA ILE A 362 -33.14 20.61 -15.63
C ILE A 362 -32.84 21.55 -14.46
N VAL A 363 -33.33 22.78 -14.55
CA VAL A 363 -33.20 23.78 -13.49
C VAL A 363 -34.38 23.67 -12.54
N VAL A 364 -34.12 23.39 -11.27
CA VAL A 364 -35.15 23.29 -10.24
C VAL A 364 -35.25 24.62 -9.50
N HIS A 365 -36.40 25.28 -9.62
CA HIS A 365 -36.70 26.48 -8.89
C HIS A 365 -37.65 26.18 -7.73
N ALA A 366 -37.49 26.87 -6.61
CA ALA A 366 -38.49 26.83 -5.55
C ALA A 366 -39.83 27.46 -6.06
N ALA A 367 -40.92 26.71 -5.92
CA ALA A 367 -42.22 27.21 -6.33
C ALA A 367 -42.65 28.42 -5.48
N THR A 368 -43.23 29.42 -6.11
CA THR A 368 -43.77 30.60 -5.45
C THR A 368 -45.05 30.25 -4.61
N GLU A 369 -45.74 29.20 -5.02
CA GLU A 369 -46.88 28.60 -4.33
C GLU A 369 -46.47 27.23 -3.79
N SER A 370 -46.68 26.98 -2.49
CA SER A 370 -46.21 25.75 -1.79
C SER A 370 -46.89 24.46 -2.26
N ASP A 371 -47.94 24.53 -3.07
CA ASP A 371 -48.78 23.40 -3.46
C ASP A 371 -48.76 23.11 -4.96
N LEU A 372 -47.74 23.60 -5.68
CA LEU A 372 -47.62 23.49 -7.14
C LEU A 372 -46.33 22.78 -7.55
N LEU A 373 -46.44 21.81 -8.47
CA LEU A 373 -45.32 21.30 -9.28
C LEU A 373 -45.55 21.74 -10.72
N LEU A 374 -44.65 22.57 -11.23
CA LEU A 374 -44.70 23.09 -12.60
C LEU A 374 -43.50 22.59 -13.38
N MET A 375 -43.75 21.87 -14.45
CA MET A 375 -42.74 21.51 -15.44
C MET A 375 -42.94 22.39 -16.66
N ARG A 376 -41.90 23.07 -17.14
CA ARG A 376 -41.90 23.86 -18.36
C ARG A 376 -40.75 23.40 -19.23
N GLU A 377 -41.04 23.10 -20.49
CA GLU A 377 -40.05 22.72 -21.50
C GLU A 377 -39.11 21.58 -21.03
N LEU A 378 -39.65 20.66 -20.20
CA LEU A 378 -38.86 19.58 -19.63
C LEU A 378 -38.48 18.58 -20.72
N GLY A 379 -37.23 18.59 -21.15
CA GLY A 379 -36.60 17.56 -21.97
C GLY A 379 -35.87 16.54 -21.10
N VAL A 380 -36.01 15.24 -21.40
CA VAL A 380 -35.28 14.16 -20.71
C VAL A 380 -34.70 13.25 -21.74
N ALA A 381 -33.37 13.16 -21.76
CA ALA A 381 -32.61 12.26 -22.64
C ALA A 381 -31.92 11.17 -21.86
N ARG A 382 -31.55 10.07 -22.51
CA ARG A 382 -30.63 9.05 -21.96
C ARG A 382 -29.19 9.58 -21.99
N PRO A 383 -28.26 8.95 -21.25
CA PRO A 383 -26.83 9.29 -21.32
C PRO A 383 -26.22 9.11 -22.72
N ASP A 384 -26.81 8.27 -23.58
CA ASP A 384 -26.44 8.10 -24.98
C ASP A 384 -26.99 9.17 -25.93
N GLY A 385 -27.72 10.17 -25.39
CA GLY A 385 -28.31 11.27 -26.15
C GLY A 385 -29.69 10.99 -26.73
N GLU A 386 -30.25 9.77 -26.58
CA GLU A 386 -31.59 9.46 -27.06
C GLU A 386 -32.64 10.22 -26.23
N MET A 387 -33.44 11.07 -26.90
CA MET A 387 -34.51 11.85 -26.26
C MET A 387 -35.67 10.93 -25.88
N LEU A 388 -35.95 10.82 -24.60
CA LEU A 388 -37.09 10.05 -24.07
C LEU A 388 -38.35 10.86 -23.94
N VAL A 389 -38.20 12.11 -23.58
CA VAL A 389 -39.31 13.07 -23.42
C VAL A 389 -38.87 14.41 -23.97
N ALA A 390 -39.62 14.98 -24.87
CA ALA A 390 -39.36 16.29 -25.45
C ALA A 390 -40.44 17.27 -24.96
N GLU A 391 -40.01 18.43 -24.46
CA GLU A 391 -40.82 19.61 -24.17
C GLU A 391 -42.10 19.34 -23.37
N ALA A 392 -42.00 18.62 -22.22
CA ALA A 392 -43.17 18.38 -21.38
C ALA A 392 -43.58 19.64 -20.62
N GLU A 393 -44.82 20.06 -20.80
CA GLU A 393 -45.49 21.09 -20.00
C GLU A 393 -46.55 20.44 -19.13
N VAL A 394 -46.39 20.49 -17.81
CA VAL A 394 -47.37 19.91 -16.86
C VAL A 394 -47.44 20.74 -15.63
N THR A 395 -48.70 21.05 -15.18
CA THR A 395 -48.96 21.70 -13.91
C THR A 395 -49.75 20.75 -13.03
N ILE A 396 -49.22 20.43 -11.84
CA ILE A 396 -49.86 19.55 -10.86
C ILE A 396 -50.10 20.33 -9.57
N ARG A 397 -51.36 20.38 -9.10
CA ARG A 397 -51.76 21.05 -7.87
C ARG A 397 -52.12 20.05 -6.78
N ARG A 398 -51.92 20.40 -5.51
CA ARG A 398 -52.47 19.60 -4.42
C ARG A 398 -54.02 19.73 -4.39
N PRO A 399 -54.78 18.67 -4.18
CA PRO A 399 -54.41 17.25 -3.96
C PRO A 399 -54.55 16.38 -5.24
N GLU A 400 -54.18 16.90 -6.40
CA GLU A 400 -54.31 16.16 -7.68
C GLU A 400 -53.52 14.82 -7.68
N ARG A 401 -54.18 13.80 -8.26
CA ARG A 401 -53.57 12.50 -8.49
C ARG A 401 -53.27 12.32 -9.97
N VAL A 402 -51.99 12.18 -10.32
CA VAL A 402 -51.56 12.07 -11.72
C VAL A 402 -51.20 10.64 -12.03
N LEU A 403 -51.71 10.10 -13.14
CA LEU A 403 -51.38 8.79 -13.66
C LEU A 403 -50.53 8.90 -14.93
N ILE A 404 -49.30 8.47 -14.87
CA ILE A 404 -48.39 8.41 -16.04
C ILE A 404 -48.56 7.05 -16.74
N ARG A 405 -48.99 7.07 -18.01
CA ARG A 405 -49.20 5.87 -18.84
C ARG A 405 -48.20 5.85 -20.01
N GLY A 406 -47.82 4.67 -20.46
CA GLY A 406 -46.95 4.46 -21.61
C GLY A 406 -46.44 3.04 -21.66
N GLN A 407 -45.87 2.66 -22.80
CA GLN A 407 -45.24 1.33 -23.00
C GLN A 407 -44.06 1.09 -22.03
N SER A 408 -43.67 -0.16 -21.82
CA SER A 408 -42.47 -0.48 -21.07
C SER A 408 -41.23 0.10 -21.80
N GLY A 409 -40.34 0.75 -21.08
CA GLY A 409 -39.17 1.44 -21.69
C GLY A 409 -39.38 2.85 -22.16
N SER A 410 -40.64 3.43 -22.16
CA SER A 410 -40.96 4.76 -22.65
C SER A 410 -40.49 5.94 -21.75
N GLY A 411 -39.61 5.73 -20.81
CA GLY A 411 -39.05 6.81 -19.98
C GLY A 411 -39.87 7.23 -18.75
N LYS A 412 -40.99 6.54 -18.38
CA LYS A 412 -41.82 6.89 -17.23
C LYS A 412 -41.04 7.04 -15.91
N SER A 413 -40.18 6.07 -15.61
CA SER A 413 -39.32 6.11 -14.43
C SER A 413 -38.26 7.20 -14.52
N THR A 414 -37.82 7.54 -15.73
CA THR A 414 -36.81 8.58 -15.99
C THR A 414 -37.43 9.97 -15.72
N ILE A 415 -38.67 10.22 -16.14
CA ILE A 415 -39.41 11.47 -15.78
C ILE A 415 -39.47 11.60 -14.26
N MET A 416 -39.84 10.52 -13.54
CA MET A 416 -39.94 10.59 -12.06
C MET A 416 -38.59 10.90 -11.41
N ARG A 417 -37.52 10.40 -11.97
CA ARG A 417 -36.16 10.70 -11.52
C ARG A 417 -35.75 12.14 -11.83
N ALA A 418 -36.11 12.63 -13.02
CA ALA A 418 -35.87 14.02 -13.40
C ALA A 418 -36.63 15.00 -12.48
N VAL A 419 -37.90 14.71 -12.17
CA VAL A 419 -38.68 15.49 -11.22
C VAL A 419 -38.14 15.45 -9.80
N ALA A 420 -37.54 14.30 -9.42
CA ALA A 420 -36.86 14.15 -8.13
C ALA A 420 -35.48 14.81 -8.07
N GLY A 421 -34.99 15.38 -9.19
CA GLY A 421 -33.68 16.05 -9.28
C GLY A 421 -32.49 15.08 -9.23
N VAL A 422 -32.69 13.81 -9.60
CA VAL A 422 -31.61 12.77 -9.58
C VAL A 422 -31.23 12.27 -10.99
N TRP A 423 -31.77 12.95 -12.02
CA TRP A 423 -31.46 12.65 -13.42
C TRP A 423 -30.65 13.77 -14.08
#